data_5cd363e510d5885a0c831d55f595b50d
#
_entry.id   5cd363e510d5885a0c831d55f595b50d
#
_cell.length_a   1.000
_cell.length_b   1.000
_cell.length_c   1.000
_cell.angle_alpha   90.00
_cell.angle_beta   90.00
_cell.angle_gamma   90.00
#
_symmetry.space_group_name_H-M   'P 1'
#
loop_
_entity.id
_entity.type
_entity.pdbx_description
1 polymer ?
#
loop_
_entity_poly.entity_id
_entity_poly.type
_entity_poly.pdbx_seq_one_letter_code
_entity_poly.pdbx_strand_id
1 'polypeptide(L)'
;PAKLKKAITKKTKWIILNSPSNPTGAAYTKKEIISLGKVLLKSKHVFILSDDIYEHVKFDNFKFFTIAQINKLKERTLTMNGVSKSYAMTGWRIGYAAGPKNIIAAIRKIQSQSTSNPSSISQAAAVEALNGTQSFIKKRAKSFSDRRNMVINYLNNNPAINCLVPRGVFYFFSCFKG
;
A
#
# COMPACT_ATOMS: atom_id res chain seq x y z
N PRO A 1 -14.01 -0.95 11.54
CA PRO A 1 -14.79 0.28 11.29
C PRO A 1 -15.11 1.05 12.56
N ALA A 2 -15.49 0.39 13.68
CA ALA A 2 -15.86 1.06 14.94
C ALA A 2 -14.71 1.91 15.50
N LYS A 3 -13.49 1.38 15.57
CA LYS A 3 -12.31 2.13 16.03
C LYS A 3 -12.04 3.35 15.13
N LEU A 4 -12.16 3.20 13.80
CA LEU A 4 -12.01 4.33 12.87
C LEU A 4 -13.08 5.41 13.12
N LYS A 5 -14.35 5.01 13.26
CA LYS A 5 -15.43 5.96 13.58
C LYS A 5 -15.17 6.75 14.86
N LYS A 6 -14.63 6.08 15.89
CA LYS A 6 -14.29 6.73 17.19
C LYS A 6 -13.08 7.66 17.07
N ALA A 7 -12.11 7.33 16.21
CA ALA A 7 -10.88 8.12 16.06
C ALA A 7 -11.06 9.38 15.20
N ILE A 8 -12.04 9.42 14.29
CA ILE A 8 -12.28 10.60 13.45
C ILE A 8 -12.93 11.71 14.29
N THR A 9 -12.32 12.89 14.25
CA THR A 9 -12.82 14.12 14.88
C THR A 9 -12.94 15.24 13.84
N LYS A 10 -13.50 16.40 14.22
CA LYS A 10 -13.52 17.60 13.37
C LYS A 10 -12.11 18.09 12.97
N LYS A 11 -11.08 17.73 13.74
CA LYS A 11 -9.67 18.07 13.47
C LYS A 11 -8.98 17.11 12.51
N THR A 12 -9.54 15.91 12.26
CA THR A 12 -8.96 14.91 11.38
C THR A 12 -8.98 15.40 9.94
N LYS A 13 -7.82 15.58 9.32
CA LYS A 13 -7.68 16.03 7.93
C LYS A 13 -7.47 14.87 6.97
N TRP A 14 -6.66 13.89 7.36
CA TRP A 14 -6.29 12.75 6.54
C TRP A 14 -6.42 11.44 7.30
N ILE A 15 -6.73 10.38 6.54
CA ILE A 15 -6.47 9.01 6.93
C ILE A 15 -5.46 8.41 5.96
N ILE A 16 -4.50 7.66 6.48
CA ILE A 16 -3.53 6.91 5.68
C ILE A 16 -3.87 5.44 5.77
N LEU A 17 -4.10 4.80 4.62
CA LEU A 17 -4.32 3.36 4.48
C LEU A 17 -3.16 2.76 3.70
N ASN A 18 -2.38 1.90 4.34
CA ASN A 18 -1.34 1.12 3.70
C ASN A 18 -1.72 -0.37 3.77
N SER A 19 -2.10 -0.93 2.63
CA SER A 19 -2.59 -2.32 2.56
C SER A 19 -2.30 -2.93 1.18
N PRO A 20 -1.50 -4.02 1.13
CA PRO A 20 -0.79 -4.70 2.23
C PRO A 20 0.17 -3.78 2.97
N SER A 21 0.34 -4.00 4.27
CA SER A 21 0.95 -3.04 5.19
C SER A 21 2.40 -3.35 5.53
N ASN A 22 3.21 -2.32 5.55
CA ASN A 22 4.49 -2.27 6.22
C ASN A 22 4.28 -1.67 7.64
N PRO A 23 4.70 -2.33 8.75
CA PRO A 23 5.58 -3.51 8.81
C PRO A 23 4.83 -4.85 9.02
N THR A 24 3.52 -4.88 9.13
CA THR A 24 2.77 -6.01 9.69
C THR A 24 2.49 -7.15 8.70
N GLY A 25 2.57 -6.90 7.39
CA GLY A 25 2.14 -7.84 6.36
C GLY A 25 0.63 -8.07 6.30
N ALA A 26 -0.14 -7.40 7.16
CA ALA A 26 -1.59 -7.47 7.14
C ALA A 26 -2.17 -6.80 5.88
N ALA A 27 -3.27 -7.33 5.38
CA ALA A 27 -3.98 -6.72 4.26
C ALA A 27 -5.49 -6.76 4.50
N TYR A 28 -6.15 -5.65 4.22
CA TYR A 28 -7.60 -5.54 4.28
C TYR A 28 -8.24 -6.20 3.07
N THR A 29 -9.23 -7.04 3.33
CA THR A 29 -10.09 -7.61 2.28
C THR A 29 -10.99 -6.53 1.67
N LYS A 30 -11.54 -6.80 0.47
CA LYS A 30 -12.54 -5.92 -0.16
C LYS A 30 -13.69 -5.57 0.78
N LYS A 31 -14.20 -6.56 1.54
CA LYS A 31 -15.29 -6.36 2.51
C LYS A 31 -14.90 -5.38 3.63
N GLU A 32 -13.68 -5.49 4.13
CA GLU A 32 -13.16 -4.60 5.16
C GLU A 32 -12.94 -3.17 4.63
N ILE A 33 -12.33 -3.02 3.43
CA ILE A 33 -12.18 -1.71 2.79
C ILE A 33 -13.54 -1.05 2.54
N ILE A 34 -14.54 -1.78 2.06
CA ILE A 34 -15.90 -1.25 1.89
C ILE A 34 -16.48 -0.80 3.23
N SER A 35 -16.25 -1.57 4.30
CA SER A 35 -16.74 -1.22 5.64
C SER A 35 -16.06 0.04 6.21
N LEU A 36 -14.75 0.22 5.97
CA LEU A 36 -14.04 1.46 6.29
C LEU A 36 -14.57 2.62 5.43
N GLY A 37 -14.79 2.38 4.15
CA GLY A 37 -15.35 3.35 3.22
C GLY A 37 -16.72 3.87 3.66
N LYS A 38 -17.60 3.02 4.20
CA LYS A 38 -18.90 3.44 4.76
C LYS A 38 -18.76 4.46 5.91
N VAL A 39 -17.71 4.32 6.74
CA VAL A 39 -17.41 5.29 7.80
C VAL A 39 -16.93 6.61 7.18
N LEU A 40 -16.01 6.53 6.22
CA LEU A 40 -15.43 7.69 5.56
C LEU A 40 -16.44 8.48 4.73
N LEU A 41 -17.43 7.82 4.14
CA LEU A 41 -18.53 8.49 3.43
C LEU A 41 -19.33 9.44 4.34
N LYS A 42 -19.41 9.15 5.63
CA LYS A 42 -20.05 10.01 6.64
C LYS A 42 -19.14 11.16 7.12
N SER A 43 -17.84 11.08 6.88
CA SER A 43 -16.82 12.05 7.32
C SER A 43 -16.27 12.81 6.11
N LYS A 44 -17.11 13.66 5.49
CA LYS A 44 -16.84 14.31 4.20
C LYS A 44 -15.58 15.22 4.19
N HIS A 45 -15.17 15.73 5.34
CA HIS A 45 -14.00 16.61 5.50
C HIS A 45 -12.65 15.86 5.52
N VAL A 46 -12.67 14.52 5.61
CA VAL A 46 -11.46 13.72 5.71
C VAL A 46 -10.99 13.28 4.33
N PHE A 47 -9.78 13.62 3.96
CA PHE A 47 -9.09 13.08 2.79
C PHE A 47 -8.49 11.71 3.08
N ILE A 48 -8.22 10.96 2.04
CA ILE A 48 -7.71 9.59 2.13
C ILE A 48 -6.42 9.50 1.32
N LEU A 49 -5.33 9.06 1.95
CA LEU A 49 -4.14 8.61 1.28
C LEU A 49 -4.18 7.08 1.23
N SER A 50 -4.29 6.51 0.04
CA SER A 50 -4.19 5.06 -0.19
C SER A 50 -2.78 4.74 -0.68
N ASP A 51 -1.98 4.15 0.18
CA ASP A 51 -0.64 3.69 -0.16
C ASP A 51 -0.71 2.25 -0.66
N ASP A 52 -0.77 2.10 -1.98
CA ASP A 52 -1.00 0.86 -2.68
C ASP A 52 0.32 0.22 -3.19
N ILE A 53 1.47 0.68 -2.70
CA ILE A 53 2.80 0.30 -3.21
C ILE A 53 3.09 -1.21 -3.19
N TYR A 54 2.36 -1.97 -2.37
CA TYR A 54 2.49 -3.42 -2.23
C TYR A 54 1.36 -4.21 -2.93
N GLU A 55 0.57 -3.59 -3.80
CA GLU A 55 -0.59 -4.23 -4.46
C GLU A 55 -0.26 -5.55 -5.17
N HIS A 56 0.96 -5.69 -5.67
CA HIS A 56 1.45 -6.90 -6.36
C HIS A 56 2.25 -7.85 -5.45
N VAL A 57 2.67 -7.41 -4.27
CA VAL A 57 3.38 -8.25 -3.30
C VAL A 57 2.37 -8.83 -2.31
N LYS A 58 1.63 -9.80 -2.81
CA LYS A 58 0.53 -10.47 -2.09
C LYS A 58 0.57 -11.97 -2.31
N PHE A 59 0.04 -12.73 -1.36
CA PHE A 59 0.17 -14.19 -1.27
C PHE A 59 -1.19 -14.88 -1.23
N ASP A 60 -1.20 -16.20 -1.39
CA ASP A 60 -2.36 -17.08 -1.17
C ASP A 60 -3.61 -16.65 -1.94
N ASN A 61 -3.45 -16.24 -3.20
CA ASN A 61 -4.52 -15.75 -4.05
C ASN A 61 -5.31 -14.55 -3.47
N PHE A 62 -4.70 -13.81 -2.52
CA PHE A 62 -5.30 -12.62 -1.96
C PHE A 62 -5.64 -11.62 -3.06
N LYS A 63 -6.90 -11.17 -3.09
CA LYS A 63 -7.39 -10.20 -4.07
C LYS A 63 -7.27 -8.79 -3.48
N PHE A 64 -6.32 -8.03 -4.00
CA PHE A 64 -6.16 -6.63 -3.66
C PHE A 64 -7.38 -5.80 -4.07
N PHE A 65 -7.73 -4.84 -3.23
CA PHE A 65 -8.80 -3.87 -3.50
C PHE A 65 -8.41 -2.54 -2.87
N THR A 66 -8.32 -1.49 -3.68
CA THR A 66 -8.05 -0.13 -3.18
C THR A 66 -9.34 0.62 -2.86
N ILE A 67 -9.28 1.48 -1.85
CA ILE A 67 -10.41 2.32 -1.46
C ILE A 67 -10.81 3.32 -2.56
N ALA A 68 -9.90 3.65 -3.47
CA ALA A 68 -10.15 4.51 -4.63
C ALA A 68 -11.18 3.91 -5.62
N GLN A 69 -11.43 2.59 -5.56
CA GLN A 69 -12.49 1.94 -6.35
C GLN A 69 -13.90 2.23 -5.82
N ILE A 70 -14.05 2.85 -4.67
CA ILE A 70 -15.35 3.30 -4.15
C ILE A 70 -15.65 4.68 -4.75
N ASN A 71 -16.48 4.73 -5.79
CA ASN A 71 -16.73 5.93 -6.60
C ASN A 71 -16.94 7.21 -5.80
N LYS A 72 -17.76 7.17 -4.75
CA LYS A 72 -18.05 8.34 -3.89
C LYS A 72 -16.88 8.80 -3.02
N LEU A 73 -15.76 8.05 -2.97
CA LEU A 73 -14.55 8.42 -2.24
C LEU A 73 -13.42 8.84 -3.18
N LYS A 74 -13.51 8.53 -4.48
CA LYS A 74 -12.46 8.77 -5.46
C LYS A 74 -12.00 10.24 -5.48
N GLU A 75 -12.92 11.19 -5.42
CA GLU A 75 -12.62 12.63 -5.51
C GLU A 75 -11.93 13.23 -4.27
N ARG A 76 -11.70 12.45 -3.24
CA ARG A 76 -10.92 12.84 -2.06
C ARG A 76 -9.95 11.77 -1.61
N THR A 77 -9.61 10.86 -2.54
CA THR A 77 -8.58 9.84 -2.35
C THR A 77 -7.37 10.19 -3.20
N LEU A 78 -6.22 10.31 -2.55
CA LEU A 78 -4.91 10.34 -3.17
C LEU A 78 -4.37 8.92 -3.14
N THR A 79 -4.27 8.27 -4.29
CA THR A 79 -3.64 6.95 -4.42
C THR A 79 -2.16 7.14 -4.71
N MET A 80 -1.31 6.52 -3.91
CA MET A 80 0.14 6.52 -4.07
C MET A 80 0.62 5.12 -4.42
N ASN A 81 1.55 5.04 -5.38
CA ASN A 81 2.18 3.79 -5.79
C ASN A 81 3.61 4.07 -6.30
N GLY A 82 4.31 3.05 -6.76
CA GLY A 82 5.66 3.21 -7.30
C GLY A 82 6.24 1.91 -7.83
N VAL A 83 7.35 2.05 -8.54
CA VAL A 83 8.05 0.91 -9.15
C VAL A 83 9.01 0.21 -8.20
N SER A 84 9.27 0.78 -7.03
CA SER A 84 10.29 0.30 -6.09
C SER A 84 10.10 -1.15 -5.66
N LYS A 85 8.87 -1.58 -5.40
CA LYS A 85 8.56 -2.86 -4.76
C LYS A 85 8.20 -3.93 -5.80
N SER A 86 7.15 -3.70 -6.56
CA SER A 86 6.66 -4.64 -7.57
C SER A 86 7.66 -4.90 -8.68
N TYR A 87 8.44 -3.90 -9.04
CA TYR A 87 9.41 -3.95 -10.14
C TYR A 87 10.86 -4.09 -9.66
N ALA A 88 11.12 -4.19 -8.32
CA ALA A 88 12.45 -4.21 -7.71
C ALA A 88 13.34 -3.03 -8.14
N MET A 89 12.75 -1.88 -8.32
CA MET A 89 13.41 -0.66 -8.80
C MET A 89 13.61 0.35 -7.67
N THR A 90 14.02 -0.11 -6.48
CA THR A 90 14.19 0.75 -5.30
C THR A 90 15.22 1.85 -5.55
N GLY A 91 16.35 1.53 -6.20
CA GLY A 91 17.43 2.47 -6.53
C GLY A 91 17.04 3.55 -7.55
N TRP A 92 16.00 3.32 -8.36
CA TRP A 92 15.53 4.26 -9.39
C TRP A 92 14.75 5.44 -8.82
N ARG A 93 14.30 5.36 -7.59
CA ARG A 93 13.65 6.45 -6.84
C ARG A 93 12.40 7.01 -7.52
N ILE A 94 11.52 6.16 -8.07
CA ILE A 94 10.27 6.55 -8.72
C ILE A 94 9.06 6.10 -7.92
N GLY A 95 8.24 7.09 -7.56
CA GLY A 95 6.86 6.92 -7.09
C GLY A 95 5.95 7.83 -7.89
N TYR A 96 4.67 7.53 -7.87
CA TYR A 96 3.64 8.33 -8.52
C TYR A 96 2.37 8.36 -7.69
N ALA A 97 1.57 9.39 -7.91
CA ALA A 97 0.29 9.55 -7.23
C ALA A 97 -0.78 10.01 -8.20
N ALA A 98 -2.00 9.56 -7.96
CA ALA A 98 -3.19 9.97 -8.69
C ALA A 98 -4.28 10.38 -7.68
N GLY A 99 -4.97 11.49 -7.95
CA GLY A 99 -5.99 11.98 -7.02
C GLY A 99 -6.62 13.29 -7.45
N PRO A 100 -7.29 14.00 -6.53
CA PRO A 100 -7.95 15.26 -6.80
C PRO A 100 -7.00 16.30 -7.40
N LYS A 101 -7.46 16.99 -8.44
CA LYS A 101 -6.65 17.94 -9.22
C LYS A 101 -5.99 19.03 -8.36
N ASN A 102 -6.71 19.56 -7.37
CA ASN A 102 -6.18 20.58 -6.46
C ASN A 102 -5.05 20.04 -5.57
N ILE A 103 -5.15 18.80 -5.09
CA ILE A 103 -4.11 18.14 -4.30
C ILE A 103 -2.87 17.87 -5.16
N ILE A 104 -3.05 17.32 -6.36
CA ILE A 104 -1.94 17.08 -7.28
C ILE A 104 -1.25 18.38 -7.68
N ALA A 105 -2.01 19.46 -7.92
CA ALA A 105 -1.42 20.78 -8.20
C ALA A 105 -0.59 21.31 -7.02
N ALA A 106 -1.06 21.15 -5.79
CA ALA A 106 -0.34 21.54 -4.59
C ALA A 106 0.96 20.72 -4.40
N ILE A 107 0.90 19.40 -4.61
CA ILE A 107 2.07 18.51 -4.57
C ILE A 107 3.12 18.95 -5.60
N ARG A 108 2.70 19.20 -6.85
CA ARG A 108 3.61 19.68 -7.92
C ARG A 108 4.29 20.99 -7.55
N LYS A 109 3.54 21.94 -6.97
CA LYS A 109 4.08 23.24 -6.54
C LYS A 109 5.16 23.05 -5.46
N ILE A 110 4.90 22.22 -4.46
CA ILE A 110 5.88 21.97 -3.38
C ILE A 110 7.09 21.22 -3.92
N GLN A 111 6.87 20.17 -4.73
CA GLN A 111 7.96 19.38 -5.30
C GLN A 111 8.89 20.21 -6.18
N SER A 112 8.33 21.11 -7.01
CA SER A 112 9.14 21.97 -7.89
C SER A 112 10.09 22.90 -7.12
N GLN A 113 9.78 23.21 -5.85
CA GLN A 113 10.60 24.05 -4.99
C GLN A 113 11.52 23.26 -4.05
N SER A 114 11.42 21.92 -4.04
CA SER A 114 12.25 21.06 -3.17
C SER A 114 13.14 20.12 -3.98
N THR A 115 12.59 19.04 -4.53
CA THR A 115 13.34 18.02 -5.27
C THR A 115 13.29 18.20 -6.78
N SER A 116 12.58 19.21 -7.28
CA SER A 116 12.33 19.49 -8.70
C SER A 116 11.59 18.35 -9.41
N ASN A 117 12.32 17.41 -9.98
CA ASN A 117 11.78 16.25 -10.71
C ASN A 117 12.58 14.98 -10.41
N PRO A 118 11.98 13.80 -10.57
CA PRO A 118 12.74 12.55 -10.68
C PRO A 118 13.66 12.59 -11.91
N SER A 119 14.76 11.83 -11.88
CA SER A 119 15.64 11.65 -13.03
C SER A 119 14.86 11.20 -14.28
N SER A 120 15.13 11.82 -15.44
CA SER A 120 14.48 11.46 -16.72
C SER A 120 14.78 10.01 -17.13
N ILE A 121 16.00 9.53 -16.86
CA ILE A 121 16.37 8.12 -17.08
C ILE A 121 15.51 7.20 -16.23
N SER A 122 15.32 7.54 -14.96
CA SER A 122 14.47 6.77 -14.04
C SER A 122 12.99 6.79 -14.48
N GLN A 123 12.52 7.91 -15.00
CA GLN A 123 11.16 8.02 -15.53
C GLN A 123 10.96 7.12 -16.75
N ALA A 124 11.92 7.13 -17.72
CA ALA A 124 11.87 6.27 -18.90
C ALA A 124 11.87 4.77 -18.51
N ALA A 125 12.74 4.39 -17.56
CA ALA A 125 12.76 3.03 -17.02
C ALA A 125 11.45 2.65 -16.33
N ALA A 126 10.81 3.58 -15.60
CA ALA A 126 9.52 3.33 -14.96
C ALA A 126 8.39 3.16 -15.99
N VAL A 127 8.40 3.93 -17.08
CA VAL A 127 7.45 3.79 -18.19
C VAL A 127 7.55 2.40 -18.82
N GLU A 128 8.76 1.92 -19.09
CA GLU A 128 8.99 0.56 -19.62
C GLU A 128 8.54 -0.51 -18.60
N ALA A 129 8.86 -0.34 -17.33
CA ALA A 129 8.43 -1.27 -16.27
C ALA A 129 6.90 -1.40 -16.19
N LEU A 130 6.17 -0.29 -16.34
CA LEU A 130 4.71 -0.27 -16.23
C LEU A 130 4.01 -0.77 -17.51
N ASN A 131 4.57 -0.55 -18.68
CA ASN A 131 3.98 -0.90 -19.97
C ASN A 131 4.50 -2.23 -20.54
N GLY A 132 5.66 -2.68 -20.10
CA GLY A 132 6.28 -3.93 -20.54
C GLY A 132 5.60 -5.18 -19.96
N THR A 133 6.21 -6.34 -20.20
CA THR A 133 5.66 -7.61 -19.72
C THR A 133 5.58 -7.67 -18.20
N GLN A 134 4.45 -8.12 -17.69
CA GLN A 134 4.18 -8.25 -16.23
C GLN A 134 4.35 -9.69 -15.71
N SER A 135 4.80 -10.62 -16.55
CA SER A 135 4.88 -12.05 -16.21
C SER A 135 5.80 -12.35 -15.01
N PHE A 136 6.89 -11.58 -14.89
CA PHE A 136 7.86 -11.74 -13.79
C PHE A 136 7.28 -11.39 -12.40
N ILE A 137 6.24 -10.54 -12.33
CA ILE A 137 5.61 -10.15 -11.06
C ILE A 137 5.05 -11.37 -10.34
N LYS A 138 4.33 -12.23 -11.08
CA LYS A 138 3.77 -13.48 -10.52
C LYS A 138 4.88 -14.42 -10.03
N LYS A 139 5.96 -14.60 -10.82
CA LYS A 139 7.10 -15.44 -10.46
C LYS A 139 7.78 -14.94 -9.19
N ARG A 140 7.95 -13.61 -9.07
CA ARG A 140 8.53 -12.97 -7.89
C ARG A 140 7.63 -13.10 -6.66
N ALA A 141 6.32 -12.86 -6.80
CA ALA A 141 5.37 -13.04 -5.71
C ALA A 141 5.38 -14.46 -5.17
N LYS A 142 5.51 -15.48 -6.05
CA LYS A 142 5.69 -16.86 -5.63
C LYS A 142 6.97 -17.06 -4.82
N SER A 143 8.11 -16.55 -5.29
CA SER A 143 9.39 -16.65 -4.55
C SER A 143 9.30 -16.01 -3.16
N PHE A 144 8.63 -14.86 -3.03
CA PHE A 144 8.38 -14.25 -1.73
C PHE A 144 7.45 -15.09 -0.86
N SER A 145 6.42 -15.71 -1.43
CA SER A 145 5.53 -16.63 -0.72
C SER A 145 6.27 -17.84 -0.16
N ASP A 146 7.16 -18.43 -0.95
CA ASP A 146 7.95 -19.59 -0.53
C ASP A 146 8.88 -19.20 0.64
N ARG A 147 9.56 -18.06 0.56
CA ARG A 147 10.40 -17.53 1.65
C ARG A 147 9.57 -17.20 2.89
N ARG A 148 8.38 -16.60 2.72
CA ARG A 148 7.46 -16.34 3.83
C ARG A 148 7.15 -17.64 4.58
N ASN A 149 6.77 -18.68 3.86
CA ASN A 149 6.40 -19.96 4.48
C ASN A 149 7.57 -20.56 5.27
N MET A 150 8.78 -20.52 4.71
CA MET A 150 9.99 -20.98 5.39
C MET A 150 10.21 -20.21 6.71
N VAL A 151 10.17 -18.87 6.66
CA VAL A 151 10.42 -18.03 7.85
C VAL A 151 9.33 -18.20 8.89
N ILE A 152 8.06 -18.24 8.49
CA ILE A 152 6.93 -18.44 9.42
C ILE A 152 7.04 -19.79 10.14
N ASN A 153 7.36 -20.85 9.40
CA ASN A 153 7.55 -22.18 9.99
C ASN A 153 8.71 -22.16 11.00
N TYR A 154 9.83 -21.54 10.65
CA TYR A 154 10.97 -21.42 11.56
C TYR A 154 10.63 -20.64 12.84
N LEU A 155 10.00 -19.47 12.69
CA LEU A 155 9.65 -18.61 13.84
C LEU A 155 8.62 -19.29 14.75
N ASN A 156 7.58 -19.89 14.20
CA ASN A 156 6.50 -20.46 14.99
C ASN A 156 6.86 -21.85 15.60
N ASN A 157 7.97 -22.47 15.19
CA ASN A 157 8.52 -23.62 15.89
C ASN A 157 9.16 -23.25 17.23
N ASN A 158 9.46 -21.97 17.46
CA ASN A 158 9.92 -21.49 18.75
C ASN A 158 8.72 -21.18 19.64
N PRO A 159 8.56 -21.85 20.82
CA PRO A 159 7.41 -21.65 21.70
C PRO A 159 7.31 -20.23 22.26
N ALA A 160 8.42 -19.48 22.35
CA ALA A 160 8.45 -18.09 22.78
C ALA A 160 8.03 -17.09 21.73
N ILE A 161 7.82 -17.50 20.47
CA ILE A 161 7.47 -16.60 19.36
C ILE A 161 6.08 -16.93 18.84
N ASN A 162 5.33 -15.87 18.53
CA ASN A 162 4.10 -15.97 17.76
C ASN A 162 4.17 -14.98 16.59
N CYS A 163 4.21 -15.49 15.36
CA CYS A 163 4.23 -14.68 14.16
C CYS A 163 3.01 -15.01 13.30
N LEU A 164 2.14 -14.01 13.09
CA LEU A 164 0.99 -14.14 12.21
C LEU A 164 1.46 -14.27 10.76
N VAL A 165 0.78 -15.12 9.99
CA VAL A 165 1.07 -15.30 8.56
C VAL A 165 0.69 -14.03 7.80
N PRO A 166 1.65 -13.31 7.21
CA PRO A 166 1.35 -12.11 6.44
C PRO A 166 0.64 -12.45 5.13
N ARG A 167 -0.34 -11.63 4.75
CA ARG A 167 -1.08 -11.76 3.49
C ARG A 167 -0.36 -11.11 2.30
N GLY A 168 0.61 -10.26 2.59
CA GLY A 168 1.42 -9.57 1.58
C GLY A 168 2.68 -9.02 2.21
N VAL A 169 3.44 -8.29 1.41
CA VAL A 169 4.75 -7.71 1.69
C VAL A 169 5.83 -8.77 2.04
N PHE A 170 7.01 -8.34 2.41
CA PHE A 170 8.12 -9.23 2.79
C PHE A 170 8.61 -8.94 4.21
N TYR A 171 7.69 -8.49 5.07
CA TYR A 171 7.95 -8.20 6.48
C TYR A 171 7.24 -9.22 7.36
N PHE A 172 7.84 -9.48 8.53
CA PHE A 172 7.30 -10.33 9.58
C PHE A 172 7.18 -9.50 10.85
N PHE A 173 6.03 -9.59 11.48
CA PHE A 173 5.76 -8.90 12.73
C PHE A 173 5.48 -9.94 13.80
N SER A 174 6.54 -10.36 14.49
CA SER A 174 6.46 -11.38 15.53
C SER A 174 6.25 -10.75 16.91
N CYS A 175 5.50 -11.45 17.75
CA CYS A 175 5.36 -11.15 19.17
C CYS A 175 6.12 -12.19 19.99
N PHE A 176 6.86 -11.75 20.98
CA PHE A 176 7.40 -12.62 22.02
C PHE A 176 6.31 -12.89 23.04
N LYS A 177 6.19 -14.16 23.46
CA LYS A 177 5.36 -14.56 24.58
C LYS A 177 6.20 -14.35 25.83
N GLY A 178 5.91 -13.29 26.58
CA GLY A 178 6.47 -13.08 27.91
C GLY A 178 5.85 -14.02 28.92
#